data_22a1171f5e85edcbee5decc4c22be4ef
#
_entry.id   22a1171f5e85edcbee5decc4c22be4ef
#
_cell.length_a   1.000
_cell.length_b   1.000
_cell.length_c   1.000
_cell.angle_alpha   90.00
_cell.angle_beta   90.00
_cell.angle_gamma   90.00
#
_symmetry.space_group_name_H-M   'P 1'
#
loop_
_entity.id
_entity.type
_entity.pdbx_description
1 polymer ?
#
loop_
_entity_poly.entity_id
_entity_poly.type
_entity_poly.pdbx_seq_one_letter_code
_entity_poly.pdbx_strand_id
1 'polypeptide(L)' 'MHSELLTTDELSARIKYDPRTIRERLKDSVLLEGVHYIRPFGGRKILYVWDQIAADMAKRSQSMTSGIPMANGGVLHG' A
#
# COMPACT_ATOMS: atom_id res chain seq x y z
N MET A 1 -5.51 -16.77 -11.98
CA MET A 1 -4.51 -15.84 -11.47
C MET A 1 -4.51 -15.81 -9.95
N HIS A 2 -3.36 -15.81 -9.37
CA HIS A 2 -3.25 -15.85 -7.92
C HIS A 2 -2.90 -14.49 -7.35
N SER A 3 -3.59 -14.14 -6.26
CA SER A 3 -3.19 -12.99 -5.46
C SER A 3 -2.40 -13.52 -4.27
N GLU A 4 -1.26 -12.93 -4.03
CA GLU A 4 -0.47 -13.28 -2.86
C GLU A 4 -1.08 -12.57 -1.65
N LEU A 5 -1.35 -13.34 -0.60
CA LEU A 5 -1.94 -12.79 0.62
C LEU A 5 -0.88 -12.74 1.71
N LEU A 6 -0.79 -11.60 2.38
CA LEU A 6 0.24 -11.35 3.37
C LEU A 6 -0.39 -10.98 4.71
N THR A 7 0.24 -11.45 5.78
CA THR A 7 -0.09 -10.94 7.12
C THR A 7 0.46 -9.52 7.26
N THR A 8 0.09 -8.85 8.35
CA THR A 8 0.61 -7.50 8.61
C THR A 8 2.14 -7.52 8.70
N ASP A 9 2.68 -8.53 9.38
CA ASP A 9 4.13 -8.61 9.54
C ASP A 9 4.82 -8.89 8.21
N GLU A 10 4.23 -9.73 7.38
CA GLU A 10 4.79 -10.02 6.06
C GLU A 10 4.74 -8.78 5.18
N LEU A 11 3.63 -8.06 5.21
CA LEU A 11 3.51 -6.82 4.46
C LEU A 11 4.54 -5.80 4.94
N SER A 12 4.68 -5.68 6.25
CA SER A 12 5.65 -4.77 6.85
C SER A 12 7.05 -5.01 6.31
N ALA A 13 7.46 -6.28 6.27
CA ALA A 13 8.78 -6.61 5.75
C ALA A 13 8.91 -6.27 4.27
N ARG A 14 7.84 -6.42 3.52
CA ARG A 14 7.87 -6.23 2.08
C ARG A 14 7.91 -4.76 1.68
N ILE A 15 7.11 -3.92 2.34
CA ILE A 15 7.06 -2.51 2.00
C ILE A 15 7.95 -1.63 2.89
N LYS A 16 8.59 -2.24 3.89
CA LYS A 16 9.53 -1.54 4.77
C LYS A 16 8.85 -0.51 5.66
N TYR A 17 7.62 -0.75 6.02
CA TYR A 17 6.89 0.06 6.99
C TYR A 17 6.67 -0.75 8.26
N ASP A 18 6.73 -0.07 9.39
CA ASP A 18 6.48 -0.68 10.68
C ASP A 18 5.06 -1.25 10.73
N PRO A 19 4.85 -2.47 11.31
CA PRO A 19 3.51 -3.03 11.40
C PRO A 19 2.50 -2.12 12.07
N ARG A 20 2.94 -1.39 13.06
CA ARG A 20 2.07 -0.45 13.76
C ARG A 20 1.63 0.67 12.84
N THR A 21 2.54 1.18 12.03
CA THR A 21 2.22 2.22 11.06
C THR A 21 1.18 1.72 10.05
N ILE A 22 1.35 0.47 9.61
CA ILE A 22 0.39 -0.12 8.68
C ILE A 22 -0.99 -0.17 9.31
N ARG A 23 -1.08 -0.64 10.55
CA ARG A 23 -2.38 -0.78 11.22
C ARG A 23 -3.01 0.55 11.57
N GLU A 24 -2.21 1.53 11.97
CA GLU A 24 -2.74 2.77 12.51
C GLU A 24 -2.84 3.89 11.49
N ARG A 25 -2.02 3.86 10.46
CA ARG A 25 -1.98 4.97 9.51
C ARG A 25 -2.40 4.59 8.10
N LEU A 26 -2.06 3.39 7.66
CA LEU A 26 -2.35 3.00 6.29
C LEU A 26 -3.68 2.27 6.17
N LYS A 27 -3.98 1.41 7.13
CA LYS A 27 -5.21 0.64 7.11
C LYS A 27 -6.41 1.59 7.21
N ASP A 28 -7.38 1.38 6.35
CA ASP A 28 -8.63 2.16 6.29
C ASP A 28 -8.45 3.62 5.87
N SER A 29 -7.25 4.00 5.49
CA SER A 29 -7.04 5.31 4.88
C SER A 29 -6.53 5.14 3.45
N VAL A 30 -5.41 4.44 3.31
CA VAL A 30 -4.82 4.12 2.02
C VAL A 30 -5.16 2.70 1.62
N LEU A 31 -5.13 1.79 2.59
CA LEU A 31 -5.42 0.37 2.38
C LEU A 31 -6.85 0.09 2.82
N LEU A 32 -7.71 -0.24 1.88
CA LEU A 32 -9.15 -0.33 2.10
C LEU A 32 -9.61 -1.78 2.14
N GLU A 33 -10.56 -2.05 3.01
CA GLU A 33 -11.13 -3.39 3.14
C GLU A 33 -11.85 -3.78 1.85
N GLY A 34 -11.63 -5.02 1.44
CA GLY A 34 -12.24 -5.52 0.21
C GLY A 34 -11.43 -5.21 -1.04
N VAL A 35 -10.48 -4.29 -0.93
CA VAL A 35 -9.59 -3.94 -2.05
C VAL A 35 -8.17 -4.34 -1.72
N HIS A 36 -7.63 -3.80 -0.64
CA HIS A 36 -6.24 -4.04 -0.26
C HIS A 36 -6.09 -5.07 0.83
N TYR A 37 -7.14 -5.35 1.58
CA TYR A 37 -7.09 -6.40 2.58
C TYR A 37 -8.46 -7.04 2.72
N ILE A 38 -8.46 -8.26 3.23
CA ILE A 38 -9.68 -9.03 3.41
C ILE A 38 -9.67 -9.67 4.79
N ARG A 39 -10.87 -10.07 5.23
CA ARG A 39 -11.04 -10.90 6.43
C ARG A 39 -11.58 -12.24 5.96
N PRO A 40 -10.70 -13.22 5.72
CA PRO A 40 -11.08 -14.44 5.00
C PRO A 40 -12.28 -15.16 5.62
N PHE A 41 -12.40 -15.10 6.92
CA PHE A 41 -13.50 -15.79 7.62
C PHE A 41 -14.34 -14.84 8.44
N GLY A 42 -14.27 -13.54 8.12
CA GLY A 42 -15.08 -12.54 8.81
C GLY A 42 -14.67 -12.24 10.23
N GLY A 43 -13.53 -12.75 10.65
CA GLY A 43 -13.06 -12.54 12.01
C GLY A 43 -12.08 -11.40 12.10
N ARG A 44 -11.20 -11.48 13.08
CA ARG A 44 -10.21 -10.42 13.32
C ARG A 44 -9.00 -10.54 12.43
N LYS A 45 -8.72 -11.73 11.94
CA LYS A 45 -7.54 -11.93 11.13
C LYS A 45 -7.67 -11.22 9.80
N ILE A 46 -6.63 -10.48 9.42
CA ILE A 46 -6.59 -9.72 8.19
C ILE A 46 -5.48 -10.26 7.32
N LEU A 47 -5.76 -10.38 6.03
CA LEU A 47 -4.74 -10.71 5.04
C LEU A 47 -4.74 -9.61 3.99
N TYR A 48 -3.55 -9.13 3.66
CA TYR A 48 -3.39 -8.08 2.67
C TYR A 48 -3.21 -8.66 1.28
N VAL A 49 -3.88 -8.06 0.31
CA VAL A 49 -3.82 -8.49 -1.09
C VAL A 49 -2.64 -7.79 -1.73
N TRP A 50 -1.54 -8.51 -1.86
CA TRP A 50 -0.28 -7.91 -2.31
C TRP A 50 -0.37 -7.30 -3.70
N ASP A 51 -1.04 -7.97 -4.64
CA ASP A 51 -1.12 -7.48 -6.01
C ASP A 51 -1.76 -6.09 -6.06
N GLN A 52 -2.81 -5.89 -5.29
CA GLN A 52 -3.49 -4.60 -5.24
C GLN A 52 -2.63 -3.53 -4.60
N ILE A 53 -1.94 -3.90 -3.53
CA ILE A 53 -1.07 -2.96 -2.82
C ILE A 53 0.10 -2.55 -3.69
N ALA A 54 0.74 -3.50 -4.33
CA ALA A 54 1.89 -3.21 -5.17
C ALA A 54 1.50 -2.31 -6.35
N ALA A 55 0.38 -2.61 -6.98
CA ALA A 55 -0.10 -1.81 -8.10
C ALA A 55 -0.45 -0.40 -7.66
N ASP A 56 -1.09 -0.27 -6.50
CA ASP A 56 -1.49 1.03 -6.00
C ASP A 56 -0.28 1.88 -5.60
N MET A 57 0.72 1.26 -4.98
CA MET A 57 1.94 1.94 -4.61
C MET A 57 2.66 2.49 -5.84
N ALA A 58 2.77 1.68 -6.88
CA ALA A 58 3.42 2.12 -8.11
C ALA A 58 2.65 3.25 -8.77
N LYS A 59 1.33 3.14 -8.78
CA LYS A 59 0.46 4.14 -9.38
C LYS A 59 0.55 5.47 -8.64
N ARG A 60 0.51 5.43 -7.32
CA ARG A 60 0.58 6.64 -6.51
C ARG A 60 1.95 7.31 -6.66
N SER A 61 3.00 6.52 -6.73
CA SER A 61 4.34 7.05 -6.90
C SER A 61 4.46 7.79 -8.23
N GLN A 62 3.95 7.20 -9.30
CA GLN A 62 3.97 7.83 -10.61
C GLN A 62 3.15 9.11 -10.61
N SER A 63 2.00 9.07 -9.97
CA SER A 63 1.11 10.22 -9.92
C SER A 63 1.79 11.38 -9.20
N MET A 64 2.48 11.11 -8.12
CA MET A 64 3.18 12.13 -7.37
C MET A 64 4.33 12.71 -8.19
N THR A 65 5.03 11.87 -8.91
CA THR A 65 6.15 12.31 -9.75
C THR A 65 5.66 13.20 -10.87
N SER A 66 4.60 12.83 -11.53
CA SER A 66 4.10 13.62 -12.66
C SER A 66 3.40 14.89 -12.19
N GLY A 67 3.00 14.96 -10.95
CA GLY A 67 2.40 16.16 -10.42
C GLY A 67 3.37 17.30 -10.18
N ILE A 68 4.67 17.06 -10.34
CA ILE A 68 5.71 18.06 -10.16
C ILE A 68 6.27 18.40 -11.52
N PRO A 69 5.79 19.39 -12.13
CA PRO A 69 6.31 19.81 -13.41
C PRO A 69 7.60 20.58 -13.23
N MET A 70 7.73 20.52 -12.75
CA MET A 70 8.41 20.82 -12.54
C MET A 70 9.07 21.27 -12.50
N ALA A 71 8.93 21.57 -12.09
CA ALA A 71 9.46 21.73 -11.74
C ALA A 71 10.17 21.81 -11.86
N ASN A 72 10.24 22.15 -11.64
CA ASN A 72 10.88 21.91 -11.52
C ASN A 72 11.45 21.66 -11.55
N GLY A 73 11.51 21.95 -11.58
CA GLY A 73 11.95 21.45 -11.23
C GLY A 73 12.31 21.06 -11.18
N GLY A 74 12.48 21.33 -11.03
CA GLY A 74 12.68 20.79 -10.54
C GLY A 74 12.94 20.28 -10.35
N VAL A 75 13.10 20.42 -9.96
CA VAL A 75 13.23 19.79 -9.47
C VAL A 75 13.56 19.23 -9.14
N LEU A 76 13.58 19.32 -8.79
CA LEU A 76 13.65 18.75 -8.31
C LEU A 76 13.96 18.11 -8.19
N HIS A 77 13.98 18.29 -8.02
CA HIS A 77 13.97 17.65 -7.83
C HIS A 77 13.88 17.33 -7.71
N GLY A 78 13.65 17.59 -8.10
CA GLY A 78 13.21 17.35 -7.88
C GLY A 78 13.06 17.10 -7.89
#